data_9fee2a85a040311a2b39509824fd87a5
#
_entry.id   9fee2a85a040311a2b39509824fd87a5
#
_cell.length_a   1.000
_cell.length_b   1.000
_cell.length_c   1.000
_cell.angle_alpha   90.00
_cell.angle_beta   90.00
_cell.angle_gamma   90.00
#
_symmetry.space_group_name_H-M   'P 1'
#
loop_
_entity.id
_entity.type
_entity.pdbx_description
1 polymer ?
#
loop_
_entity_poly.entity_id
_entity_poly.type
_entity_poly.pdbx_seq_one_letter_code
_entity_poly.pdbx_strand_id
1 'polypeptide(L)'
;GGHAKISLRIYEEAARWGDKDRSAAPKKAGDAMEKRQKTSLTMCLVAIGIVYGDIGTSPLYVMKSILEGNGGITQINESFIVGALSLIIWTITLLTTIKYVLIAMKADNHGEGGIFSLYSLVRSCGKWLIVPAMLGGAALLADGVLTPAVTVTSAVEGLRSIAMMDRLLGGRQTGVIIITLCIIASLFAVQHAGTSRIGKAFGPVMLVWFLFLGATGAMNIFSMPQVLRAFNPAHAVELLVSPYNKLGFMILGSVFLAATGAEALYSDMGHVGRESIYISWPLVKICL
;
A
#
# COMPACT_ATOMS: atom_id res chain seq x y z
N GLY A 1 -3.29 -31.57 -5.11
CA GLY A 1 -2.47 -31.84 -6.30
C GLY A 1 -2.75 -30.93 -7.50
N GLY A 2 -3.96 -30.36 -7.64
CA GLY A 2 -4.34 -29.51 -8.77
C GLY A 2 -3.78 -28.10 -8.75
N HIS A 3 -3.78 -27.46 -7.60
CA HIS A 3 -3.34 -26.07 -7.46
C HIS A 3 -1.83 -25.84 -7.66
N ALA A 4 -1.01 -26.78 -7.23
CA ALA A 4 0.44 -26.72 -7.46
C ALA A 4 0.81 -26.86 -8.95
N LYS A 5 0.07 -27.69 -9.70
CA LYS A 5 0.26 -27.85 -11.15
C LYS A 5 -0.16 -26.61 -11.95
N ILE A 6 -1.22 -25.93 -11.52
CA ILE A 6 -1.68 -24.68 -12.15
C ILE A 6 -0.65 -23.57 -11.91
N SER A 7 -0.14 -23.43 -10.68
CA SER A 7 0.87 -22.44 -10.34
C SER A 7 2.18 -22.66 -11.10
N LEU A 8 2.64 -23.92 -11.24
CA LEU A 8 3.83 -24.26 -12.03
C LEU A 8 3.64 -23.98 -13.52
N ARG A 9 2.46 -24.29 -14.06
CA ARG A 9 2.14 -24.03 -15.48
C ARG A 9 2.10 -22.54 -15.79
N ILE A 10 1.54 -21.72 -14.90
CA ILE A 10 1.54 -20.26 -15.04
C ILE A 10 2.99 -19.73 -15.06
N TYR A 11 3.85 -20.26 -14.19
CA TYR A 11 5.27 -19.89 -14.15
C TYR A 11 6.04 -20.33 -15.41
N GLU A 12 5.79 -21.54 -15.89
CA GLU A 12 6.44 -22.07 -17.12
C GLU A 12 5.95 -21.36 -18.38
N GLU A 13 4.66 -21.02 -18.47
CA GLU A 13 4.12 -20.27 -19.61
C GLU A 13 4.60 -18.82 -19.59
N ALA A 14 4.64 -18.17 -18.46
CA ALA A 14 5.21 -16.82 -18.33
C ALA A 14 6.70 -16.80 -18.72
N ALA A 15 7.47 -17.81 -18.31
CA ALA A 15 8.88 -17.96 -18.69
C ALA A 15 9.06 -18.22 -20.20
N ARG A 16 8.21 -19.05 -20.81
CA ARG A 16 8.24 -19.33 -22.26
C ARG A 16 7.83 -18.12 -23.11
N TRP A 17 6.91 -17.30 -22.63
CA TRP A 17 6.52 -16.08 -23.33
C TRP A 17 7.65 -15.05 -23.31
N GLY A 18 8.31 -14.85 -22.18
CA GLY A 18 9.47 -13.98 -22.08
C GLY A 18 10.64 -14.36 -22.99
N ASP A 19 10.79 -15.66 -23.28
CA ASP A 19 11.87 -16.17 -24.14
C ASP A 19 11.50 -16.12 -25.65
N LYS A 20 10.23 -16.35 -26.00
CA LYS A 20 9.74 -16.33 -27.36
C LYS A 20 9.72 -14.94 -28.00
N ASP A 21 9.40 -13.90 -27.23
CA ASP A 21 9.40 -12.50 -27.69
C ASP A 21 10.82 -11.92 -27.80
N ARG A 22 11.78 -12.41 -27.00
CA ARG A 22 13.19 -12.03 -27.14
C ARG A 22 13.80 -12.45 -28.47
N SER A 23 13.32 -13.54 -29.07
CA SER A 23 13.81 -14.05 -30.37
C SER A 23 13.17 -13.37 -31.58
N ALA A 24 12.01 -12.71 -31.43
CA ALA A 24 11.24 -12.11 -32.52
C ALA A 24 11.41 -10.58 -32.62
N ALA A 25 12.03 -9.92 -31.65
CA ALA A 25 12.23 -8.47 -31.67
C ALA A 25 13.37 -8.10 -32.66
N PRO A 26 13.19 -7.14 -33.59
CA PRO A 26 14.27 -6.66 -34.44
C PRO A 26 15.37 -6.04 -33.54
N LYS A 27 16.65 -6.38 -33.81
CA LYS A 27 17.83 -5.98 -33.04
C LYS A 27 17.89 -4.49 -32.62
N LYS A 28 17.28 -3.59 -33.39
CA LYS A 28 17.17 -2.17 -33.08
C LYS A 28 16.16 -1.84 -31.96
N ALA A 29 15.15 -2.68 -31.73
CA ALA A 29 14.24 -2.54 -30.59
C ALA A 29 14.86 -3.11 -29.31
N GLY A 30 15.70 -4.15 -29.41
CA GLY A 30 16.48 -4.69 -28.30
C GLY A 30 17.42 -3.68 -27.68
N ASP A 31 18.16 -2.91 -28.49
CA ASP A 31 19.07 -1.85 -28.02
C ASP A 31 18.34 -0.64 -27.39
N ALA A 32 17.07 -0.42 -27.76
CA ALA A 32 16.24 0.62 -27.12
C ALA A 32 15.63 0.16 -25.79
N MET A 33 15.33 -1.14 -25.66
CA MET A 33 14.82 -1.72 -24.40
C MET A 33 15.96 -2.06 -23.42
N GLU A 34 17.19 -2.27 -23.89
CA GLU A 34 18.38 -2.52 -23.07
C GLU A 34 19.09 -1.24 -22.59
N LYS A 35 18.54 -0.06 -22.82
CA LYS A 35 18.76 1.05 -21.91
C LYS A 35 18.01 0.73 -20.61
N ARG A 36 18.55 -0.23 -19.82
CA ARG A 36 18.33 -0.32 -18.40
C ARG A 36 18.29 1.12 -17.89
N GLN A 37 17.10 1.59 -17.51
CA GLN A 37 17.02 2.85 -16.81
C GLN A 37 17.93 2.66 -15.59
N LYS A 38 19.14 3.25 -15.68
CA LYS A 38 20.08 3.23 -14.56
C LYS A 38 19.28 3.74 -13.39
N THR A 39 19.13 2.92 -12.37
CA THR A 39 18.39 3.24 -11.17
C THR A 39 18.99 4.51 -10.62
N SER A 40 18.39 5.62 -10.94
CA SER A 40 18.82 6.94 -10.49
C SER A 40 18.17 7.18 -9.13
N LEU A 41 18.89 7.81 -8.24
CA LEU A 41 18.37 8.27 -6.96
C LEU A 41 17.06 9.07 -7.16
N THR A 42 16.98 9.82 -8.28
CA THR A 42 15.78 10.53 -8.72
C THR A 42 14.60 9.58 -8.98
N MET A 43 14.83 8.41 -9.58
CA MET A 43 13.75 7.44 -9.84
C MET A 43 13.28 6.76 -8.55
N CYS A 44 14.16 6.50 -7.60
CA CYS A 44 13.76 6.02 -6.27
C CYS A 44 12.91 7.08 -5.55
N LEU A 45 13.29 8.36 -5.66
CA LEU A 45 12.50 9.45 -5.06
C LEU A 45 11.13 9.59 -5.72
N VAL A 46 11.05 9.47 -7.04
CA VAL A 46 9.77 9.44 -7.77
C VAL A 46 8.93 8.23 -7.36
N ALA A 47 9.54 7.07 -7.20
CA ALA A 47 8.85 5.87 -6.70
C ALA A 47 8.28 6.10 -5.30
N ILE A 48 9.04 6.74 -4.40
CA ILE A 48 8.56 7.08 -3.04
C ILE A 48 7.32 7.97 -3.11
N GLY A 49 7.26 8.93 -4.01
CA GLY A 49 6.12 9.85 -4.13
C GLY A 49 4.89 9.24 -4.79
N ILE A 50 5.06 8.42 -5.83
CA ILE A 50 3.95 7.89 -6.62
C ILE A 50 3.41 6.59 -6.01
N VAL A 51 4.31 5.65 -5.66
CA VAL A 51 3.94 4.29 -5.29
C VAL A 51 3.56 4.14 -3.81
N TYR A 52 4.23 4.86 -2.92
CA TYR A 52 4.06 4.65 -1.48
C TYR A 52 3.18 5.68 -0.77
N GLY A 53 2.48 6.54 -1.53
CA GLY A 53 1.61 7.56 -0.96
C GLY A 53 0.57 6.98 -0.01
N ASP A 54 -0.21 6.03 -0.47
CA ASP A 54 -1.30 5.42 0.29
C ASP A 54 -0.80 4.56 1.45
N ILE A 55 0.23 3.73 1.21
CA ILE A 55 0.84 2.94 2.28
C ILE A 55 1.37 3.84 3.40
N GLY A 56 1.96 4.98 3.04
CA GLY A 56 2.52 5.95 3.99
C GLY A 56 1.47 6.67 4.82
N THR A 57 0.25 6.77 4.36
CA THR A 57 -0.86 7.43 5.08
C THR A 57 -1.72 6.46 5.89
N SER A 58 -1.65 5.17 5.61
CA SER A 58 -2.41 4.13 6.33
C SER A 58 -2.22 4.15 7.87
N PRO A 59 -1.01 4.41 8.42
CA PRO A 59 -0.83 4.51 9.87
C PRO A 59 -1.71 5.54 10.55
N LEU A 60 -2.17 6.59 9.83
CA LEU A 60 -3.02 7.63 10.38
C LEU A 60 -4.39 7.12 10.84
N TYR A 61 -4.92 6.09 10.23
CA TYR A 61 -6.29 5.63 10.50
C TYR A 61 -6.43 4.15 10.87
N VAL A 62 -5.44 3.31 10.59
CA VAL A 62 -5.54 1.86 10.83
C VAL A 62 -5.73 1.55 12.30
N MET A 63 -4.86 2.08 13.16
CA MET A 63 -4.97 1.83 14.61
C MET A 63 -6.28 2.39 15.16
N LYS A 64 -6.70 3.57 14.72
CA LYS A 64 -7.99 4.16 15.08
C LYS A 64 -9.15 3.23 14.71
N SER A 65 -9.15 2.71 13.47
CA SER A 65 -10.17 1.77 12.99
C SER A 65 -10.24 0.49 13.82
N ILE A 66 -9.07 -0.07 14.21
CA ILE A 66 -8.99 -1.26 15.05
C ILE A 66 -9.58 -0.97 16.45
N LEU A 67 -9.22 0.16 17.04
CA LEU A 67 -9.66 0.56 18.37
C LEU A 67 -11.16 0.84 18.43
N GLU A 68 -11.68 1.61 17.48
CA GLU A 68 -13.11 1.94 17.40
C GLU A 68 -13.96 0.69 17.13
N GLY A 69 -13.52 -0.17 16.23
CA GLY A 69 -14.20 -1.44 15.96
C GLY A 69 -14.27 -2.36 17.18
N ASN A 70 -13.28 -2.31 18.06
CA ASN A 70 -13.25 -3.14 19.29
C ASN A 70 -13.95 -2.50 20.50
N GLY A 71 -14.63 -1.35 20.34
CA GLY A 71 -15.41 -0.68 21.40
C GLY A 71 -14.67 0.47 22.11
N GLY A 72 -13.60 1.00 21.50
CA GLY A 72 -12.88 2.17 21.96
C GLY A 72 -11.78 1.88 22.99
N ILE A 73 -11.07 2.94 23.39
CA ILE A 73 -9.83 2.87 24.19
C ILE A 73 -10.04 2.31 25.60
N THR A 74 -11.23 2.46 26.17
CA THR A 74 -11.50 2.11 27.58
C THR A 74 -11.46 0.61 27.89
N GLN A 75 -11.43 -0.25 26.89
CA GLN A 75 -11.47 -1.71 27.04
C GLN A 75 -10.20 -2.41 26.51
N ILE A 76 -9.15 -1.65 26.27
CA ILE A 76 -7.93 -2.12 25.60
C ILE A 76 -6.82 -2.27 26.63
N ASN A 77 -6.12 -3.42 26.57
CA ASN A 77 -4.93 -3.69 27.35
C ASN A 77 -3.67 -3.63 26.47
N GLU A 78 -2.51 -3.63 27.12
CA GLU A 78 -1.21 -3.65 26.44
C GLU A 78 -1.09 -4.82 25.43
N SER A 79 -1.53 -6.02 25.83
CA SER A 79 -1.47 -7.21 25.00
C SER A 79 -2.30 -7.06 23.71
N PHE A 80 -3.44 -6.36 23.77
CA PHE A 80 -4.26 -6.06 22.58
C PHE A 80 -3.49 -5.16 21.61
N ILE A 81 -2.84 -4.10 22.10
CA ILE A 81 -2.09 -3.17 21.26
C ILE A 81 -0.90 -3.88 20.60
N VAL A 82 -0.15 -4.68 21.36
CA VAL A 82 0.98 -5.47 20.83
C VAL A 82 0.50 -6.46 19.78
N GLY A 83 -0.62 -7.14 20.03
CA GLY A 83 -1.23 -8.05 19.07
C GLY A 83 -1.71 -7.35 17.79
N ALA A 84 -2.35 -6.18 17.91
CA ALA A 84 -2.80 -5.39 16.77
C ALA A 84 -1.62 -4.90 15.92
N LEU A 85 -0.56 -4.41 16.54
CA LEU A 85 0.68 -4.04 15.86
C LEU A 85 1.32 -5.25 15.18
N SER A 86 1.33 -6.41 15.85
CA SER A 86 1.82 -7.65 15.26
C SER A 86 1.03 -8.03 14.01
N LEU A 87 -0.31 -7.96 14.05
CA LEU A 87 -1.15 -8.19 12.88
C LEU A 87 -0.83 -7.23 11.73
N ILE A 88 -0.66 -5.94 12.01
CA ILE A 88 -0.30 -4.92 11.01
C ILE A 88 1.05 -5.24 10.38
N ILE A 89 2.10 -5.47 11.18
CA ILE A 89 3.46 -5.77 10.71
C ILE A 89 3.47 -7.01 9.81
N TRP A 90 2.79 -8.07 10.23
CA TRP A 90 2.77 -9.31 9.46
C TRP A 90 1.88 -9.22 8.23
N THR A 91 0.77 -8.47 8.28
CA THR A 91 -0.05 -8.20 7.09
C THR A 91 0.74 -7.43 6.03
N ILE A 92 1.43 -6.35 6.39
CA ILE A 92 2.31 -5.62 5.46
C ILE A 92 3.43 -6.54 4.96
N THR A 93 3.99 -7.38 5.82
CA THR A 93 5.06 -8.30 5.41
C THR A 93 4.56 -9.33 4.40
N LEU A 94 3.44 -9.98 4.66
CA LEU A 94 2.89 -11.04 3.81
C LEU A 94 2.29 -10.47 2.52
N LEU A 95 1.45 -9.44 2.63
CA LEU A 95 0.75 -8.90 1.46
C LEU A 95 1.64 -7.99 0.64
N THR A 96 2.35 -7.07 1.26
CA THR A 96 3.12 -6.09 0.49
C THR A 96 4.49 -6.65 0.11
N THR A 97 5.27 -7.15 1.07
CA THR A 97 6.63 -7.62 0.77
C THR A 97 6.62 -8.94 0.01
N ILE A 98 5.94 -9.97 0.53
CA ILE A 98 6.02 -11.30 -0.08
C ILE A 98 5.16 -11.38 -1.33
N LYS A 99 3.87 -11.04 -1.22
CA LYS A 99 2.94 -11.17 -2.35
C LYS A 99 3.27 -10.20 -3.49
N TYR A 100 3.40 -8.90 -3.22
CA TYR A 100 3.63 -7.92 -4.28
C TYR A 100 5.09 -7.82 -4.68
N VAL A 101 6.00 -7.49 -3.75
CA VAL A 101 7.40 -7.21 -4.09
C VAL A 101 8.15 -8.47 -4.54
N LEU A 102 8.02 -9.61 -3.84
CA LEU A 102 8.80 -10.79 -4.18
C LEU A 102 8.15 -11.69 -5.25
N ILE A 103 6.82 -11.70 -5.35
CA ILE A 103 6.09 -12.61 -6.25
C ILE A 103 5.47 -11.86 -7.42
N ALA A 104 4.52 -10.94 -7.18
CA ALA A 104 3.71 -10.33 -8.24
C ALA A 104 4.55 -9.50 -9.22
N MET A 105 5.53 -8.75 -8.74
CA MET A 105 6.41 -7.94 -9.60
C MET A 105 7.28 -8.76 -10.56
N LYS A 106 7.33 -10.10 -10.42
CA LYS A 106 7.98 -10.98 -11.40
C LYS A 106 7.09 -11.32 -12.58
N ALA A 107 5.77 -11.15 -12.43
CA ALA A 107 4.76 -11.41 -13.46
C ALA A 107 4.46 -10.12 -14.21
N ASP A 108 5.44 -9.58 -14.91
CA ASP A 108 5.30 -8.40 -15.76
C ASP A 108 4.91 -8.77 -17.19
N ASN A 109 4.14 -7.91 -17.82
CA ASN A 109 3.81 -8.00 -19.25
C ASN A 109 4.44 -6.79 -19.96
N HIS A 110 5.55 -7.00 -20.66
CA HIS A 110 6.35 -5.96 -21.33
C HIS A 110 6.79 -4.81 -20.39
N GLY A 111 7.10 -5.15 -19.14
CA GLY A 111 7.47 -4.17 -18.11
C GLY A 111 6.30 -3.54 -17.36
N GLU A 112 5.06 -3.80 -17.78
CA GLU A 112 3.84 -3.32 -17.16
C GLU A 112 3.28 -4.33 -16.15
N GLY A 113 2.77 -3.84 -15.02
CA GLY A 113 2.13 -4.63 -13.98
C GLY A 113 0.64 -4.34 -13.84
N GLY A 114 0.07 -4.75 -12.71
CA GLY A 114 -1.34 -4.54 -12.37
C GLY A 114 -2.26 -5.68 -12.77
N ILE A 115 -3.53 -5.57 -12.34
CA ILE A 115 -4.52 -6.65 -12.48
C ILE A 115 -4.80 -7.04 -13.93
N PHE A 116 -4.85 -6.05 -14.84
CA PHE A 116 -5.14 -6.31 -16.25
C PHE A 116 -3.94 -6.89 -16.98
N SER A 117 -2.73 -6.49 -16.62
CA SER A 117 -1.49 -7.06 -17.09
C SER A 117 -1.39 -8.54 -16.68
N LEU A 118 -1.64 -8.82 -15.41
CA LEU A 118 -1.70 -10.18 -14.88
C LEU A 118 -2.77 -11.02 -15.60
N TYR A 119 -3.97 -10.47 -15.83
CA TYR A 119 -5.01 -11.17 -16.58
C TYR A 119 -4.56 -11.49 -18.00
N SER A 120 -3.86 -10.59 -18.68
CA SER A 120 -3.38 -10.83 -20.04
C SER A 120 -2.42 -12.02 -20.13
N LEU A 121 -1.60 -12.23 -19.08
CA LEU A 121 -0.67 -13.36 -18.98
C LEU A 121 -1.38 -14.70 -18.74
N VAL A 122 -2.48 -14.69 -17.98
CA VAL A 122 -3.17 -15.93 -17.56
C VAL A 122 -4.45 -16.24 -18.34
N ARG A 123 -4.89 -15.36 -19.24
CA ARG A 123 -6.14 -15.52 -20.01
C ARG A 123 -6.23 -16.80 -20.82
N SER A 124 -5.09 -17.33 -21.26
CA SER A 124 -5.00 -18.60 -21.98
C SER A 124 -5.32 -19.81 -21.11
N CYS A 125 -5.16 -19.69 -19.77
CA CYS A 125 -5.40 -20.79 -18.83
C CYS A 125 -6.90 -21.08 -18.60
N GLY A 126 -7.78 -20.10 -18.88
CA GLY A 126 -9.23 -20.31 -18.77
C GLY A 126 -10.05 -19.04 -18.85
N LYS A 127 -11.19 -19.12 -19.54
CA LYS A 127 -12.11 -17.97 -19.71
C LYS A 127 -12.70 -17.45 -18.39
N TRP A 128 -12.82 -18.32 -17.37
CA TRP A 128 -13.38 -17.95 -16.05
C TRP A 128 -12.53 -16.93 -15.31
N LEU A 129 -11.22 -16.80 -15.66
CA LEU A 129 -10.31 -15.83 -15.06
C LEU A 129 -10.66 -14.37 -15.35
N ILE A 130 -11.56 -14.11 -16.30
CA ILE A 130 -12.11 -12.77 -16.55
C ILE A 130 -12.90 -12.26 -15.35
N VAL A 131 -13.61 -13.14 -14.63
CA VAL A 131 -14.45 -12.75 -13.49
C VAL A 131 -13.62 -12.16 -12.35
N PRO A 132 -12.60 -12.85 -11.80
CA PRO A 132 -11.75 -12.25 -10.77
C PRO A 132 -10.97 -11.03 -11.29
N ALA A 133 -10.59 -10.95 -12.57
CA ALA A 133 -9.95 -9.78 -13.13
C ALA A 133 -10.88 -8.55 -13.16
N MET A 134 -12.14 -8.74 -13.55
CA MET A 134 -13.15 -7.67 -13.53
C MET A 134 -13.47 -7.23 -12.11
N LEU A 135 -13.63 -8.17 -11.16
CA LEU A 135 -13.86 -7.86 -9.75
C LEU A 135 -12.68 -7.08 -9.16
N GLY A 136 -11.45 -7.51 -9.43
CA GLY A 136 -10.26 -6.81 -8.97
C GLY A 136 -10.11 -5.43 -9.59
N GLY A 137 -10.42 -5.27 -10.90
CA GLY A 137 -10.41 -3.96 -11.55
C GLY A 137 -11.50 -3.02 -10.99
N ALA A 138 -12.70 -3.53 -10.72
CA ALA A 138 -13.76 -2.75 -10.08
C ALA A 138 -13.39 -2.34 -8.64
N ALA A 139 -12.78 -3.25 -7.87
CA ALA A 139 -12.29 -2.97 -6.53
C ALA A 139 -11.20 -1.89 -6.53
N LEU A 140 -10.27 -1.94 -7.49
CA LEU A 140 -9.22 -0.93 -7.66
C LEU A 140 -9.81 0.46 -7.96
N LEU A 141 -10.83 0.54 -8.80
CA LEU A 141 -11.54 1.79 -9.07
C LEU A 141 -12.26 2.32 -7.84
N ALA A 142 -12.90 1.44 -7.06
CA ALA A 142 -13.58 1.82 -5.82
C ALA A 142 -12.57 2.34 -4.78
N ASP A 143 -11.42 1.68 -4.64
CA ASP A 143 -10.34 2.11 -3.74
C ASP A 143 -9.81 3.49 -4.12
N GLY A 144 -9.61 3.77 -5.42
CA GLY A 144 -9.19 5.08 -5.91
C GLY A 144 -10.13 6.23 -5.55
N VAL A 145 -11.39 5.95 -5.20
CA VAL A 145 -12.37 6.94 -4.71
C VAL A 145 -12.39 6.99 -3.18
N LEU A 146 -12.36 5.84 -2.52
CA LEU A 146 -12.52 5.73 -1.06
C LEU A 146 -11.27 6.18 -0.31
N THR A 147 -10.10 5.76 -0.74
CA THR A 147 -8.84 6.00 -0.02
C THR A 147 -8.50 7.48 0.12
N PRO A 148 -8.57 8.35 -0.93
CA PRO A 148 -8.35 9.78 -0.75
C PRO A 148 -9.33 10.42 0.22
N ALA A 149 -10.59 10.00 0.19
CA ALA A 149 -11.63 10.53 1.08
C ALA A 149 -11.32 10.18 2.55
N VAL A 150 -10.99 8.93 2.84
CA VAL A 150 -10.66 8.45 4.20
C VAL A 150 -9.39 9.11 4.70
N THR A 151 -8.34 9.15 3.88
CA THR A 151 -7.03 9.72 4.26
C THR A 151 -7.12 11.21 4.58
N VAL A 152 -7.76 12.00 3.70
CA VAL A 152 -7.90 13.45 3.92
C VAL A 152 -8.80 13.73 5.12
N THR A 153 -9.91 12.99 5.27
CA THR A 153 -10.80 13.14 6.43
C THR A 153 -10.05 12.84 7.73
N SER A 154 -9.30 11.74 7.79
CA SER A 154 -8.52 11.36 8.98
C SER A 154 -7.46 12.41 9.33
N ALA A 155 -6.80 12.98 8.33
CA ALA A 155 -5.83 14.06 8.54
C ALA A 155 -6.50 15.32 9.10
N VAL A 156 -7.66 15.72 8.56
CA VAL A 156 -8.43 16.89 9.05
C VAL A 156 -8.99 16.63 10.45
N GLU A 157 -9.46 15.41 10.73
CA GLU A 157 -9.90 15.02 12.07
C GLU A 157 -8.76 15.09 13.09
N GLY A 158 -7.53 14.72 12.68
CA GLY A 158 -6.34 14.85 13.51
C GLY A 158 -6.09 16.28 13.99
N LEU A 159 -6.46 17.29 13.20
CA LEU A 159 -6.35 18.71 13.61
C LEU A 159 -7.26 19.07 14.79
N ARG A 160 -8.34 18.34 15.02
CA ARG A 160 -9.25 18.55 16.16
C ARG A 160 -8.60 18.27 17.52
N SER A 161 -7.49 17.52 17.53
CA SER A 161 -6.71 17.34 18.77
C SER A 161 -6.09 18.64 19.27
N ILE A 162 -5.98 19.66 18.42
CA ILE A 162 -5.48 20.99 18.75
C ILE A 162 -6.69 21.88 19.11
N ALA A 163 -6.78 22.31 20.37
CA ALA A 163 -7.94 23.06 20.91
C ALA A 163 -8.29 24.33 20.12
N MET A 164 -7.29 25.00 19.51
CA MET A 164 -7.51 26.17 18.65
C MET A 164 -8.19 25.78 17.33
N MET A 165 -7.78 24.65 16.72
CA MET A 165 -8.35 24.15 15.48
C MET A 165 -9.74 23.58 15.68
N ASP A 166 -10.00 22.90 16.80
CA ASP A 166 -11.34 22.38 17.11
C ASP A 166 -12.37 23.51 17.23
N ARG A 167 -11.98 24.65 17.80
CA ARG A 167 -12.83 25.85 17.85
C ARG A 167 -13.10 26.43 16.46
N LEU A 168 -12.09 26.49 15.58
CA LEU A 168 -12.23 26.95 14.20
C LEU A 168 -13.11 26.02 13.37
N LEU A 169 -13.03 24.71 13.61
CA LEU A 169 -13.85 23.67 12.99
C LEU A 169 -15.29 23.67 13.55
N GLY A 170 -15.58 24.53 14.55
CA GLY A 170 -16.91 24.71 15.13
C GLY A 170 -17.40 23.51 15.94
N GLY A 171 -16.53 22.60 16.38
CA GLY A 171 -16.89 21.42 17.17
C GLY A 171 -17.82 20.43 16.46
N ARG A 172 -18.17 20.67 15.18
CA ARG A 172 -19.12 19.90 14.38
C ARG A 172 -18.41 19.10 13.30
N GLN A 173 -18.95 17.93 13.01
CA GLN A 173 -18.50 17.08 11.89
C GLN A 173 -18.57 17.81 10.52
N THR A 174 -19.54 18.74 10.40
CA THR A 174 -19.74 19.54 9.16
C THR A 174 -18.50 20.34 8.75
N GLY A 175 -17.74 20.90 9.71
CA GLY A 175 -16.49 21.62 9.43
C GLY A 175 -15.43 20.72 8.82
N VAL A 176 -15.27 19.52 9.34
CA VAL A 176 -14.35 18.50 8.81
C VAL A 176 -14.74 18.15 7.38
N ILE A 177 -16.03 17.89 7.12
CA ILE A 177 -16.53 17.52 5.79
C ILE A 177 -16.25 18.62 4.77
N ILE A 178 -16.55 19.88 5.12
CA ILE A 178 -16.33 21.03 4.20
C ILE A 178 -14.86 21.17 3.85
N ILE A 179 -13.96 21.11 4.86
CA ILE A 179 -12.53 21.25 4.61
C ILE A 179 -12.01 20.07 3.77
N THR A 180 -12.43 18.84 4.08
CA THR A 180 -12.09 17.66 3.30
C THR A 180 -12.52 17.81 1.83
N LEU A 181 -13.76 18.25 1.58
CA LEU A 181 -14.25 18.48 0.23
C LEU A 181 -13.47 19.59 -0.50
N CYS A 182 -13.12 20.68 0.19
CA CYS A 182 -12.30 21.74 -0.38
C CYS A 182 -10.89 21.24 -0.76
N ILE A 183 -10.26 20.46 0.09
CA ILE A 183 -8.93 19.88 -0.18
C ILE A 183 -9.00 18.94 -1.39
N ILE A 184 -9.97 18.02 -1.41
CA ILE A 184 -10.13 17.06 -2.51
C ILE A 184 -10.45 17.80 -3.82
N ALA A 185 -11.36 18.76 -3.81
CA ALA A 185 -11.68 19.55 -4.99
C ALA A 185 -10.46 20.33 -5.51
N SER A 186 -9.67 20.92 -4.62
CA SER A 186 -8.44 21.62 -4.96
C SER A 186 -7.41 20.67 -5.58
N LEU A 187 -7.27 19.45 -5.03
CA LEU A 187 -6.38 18.43 -5.55
C LEU A 187 -6.77 18.04 -6.98
N PHE A 188 -8.05 17.76 -7.23
CA PHE A 188 -8.54 17.43 -8.58
C PHE A 188 -8.36 18.60 -9.57
N ALA A 189 -8.58 19.84 -9.12
CA ALA A 189 -8.34 21.01 -9.95
C ALA A 189 -6.87 21.14 -10.35
N VAL A 190 -5.95 20.88 -9.43
CA VAL A 190 -4.51 20.91 -9.70
C VAL A 190 -4.07 19.75 -10.60
N GLN A 191 -4.69 18.57 -10.49
CA GLN A 191 -4.40 17.43 -11.36
C GLN A 191 -4.66 17.73 -12.84
N HIS A 192 -5.61 18.60 -13.15
CA HIS A 192 -5.88 19.05 -14.53
C HIS A 192 -4.66 19.74 -15.16
N ALA A 193 -3.75 20.33 -14.36
CA ALA A 193 -2.53 20.98 -14.84
C ALA A 193 -1.38 20.01 -15.21
N GLY A 194 -1.59 18.72 -15.08
CA GLY A 194 -0.66 17.66 -15.48
C GLY A 194 -0.03 16.90 -14.30
N THR A 195 -0.21 15.60 -14.32
CA THR A 195 0.24 14.66 -13.26
C THR A 195 1.77 14.55 -13.13
N SER A 196 2.51 14.79 -14.23
CA SER A 196 3.98 14.65 -14.24
C SER A 196 4.71 15.67 -13.34
N ARG A 197 4.21 16.91 -13.25
CA ARG A 197 4.81 17.95 -12.37
C ARG A 197 4.49 17.66 -10.90
N ILE A 198 3.28 17.22 -10.64
CA ILE A 198 2.78 16.90 -9.31
C ILE A 198 3.55 15.71 -8.75
N GLY A 199 3.73 14.63 -9.54
CA GLY A 199 4.48 13.44 -9.12
C GLY A 199 5.93 13.73 -8.71
N LYS A 200 6.61 14.68 -9.35
CA LYS A 200 7.97 15.10 -8.97
C LYS A 200 8.02 15.84 -7.63
N ALA A 201 6.95 16.58 -7.29
CA ALA A 201 6.87 17.29 -6.02
C ALA A 201 6.53 16.34 -4.85
N PHE A 202 5.76 15.30 -5.09
CA PHE A 202 5.37 14.33 -4.06
C PHE A 202 6.54 13.50 -3.53
N GLY A 203 7.54 13.19 -4.35
CA GLY A 203 8.70 12.42 -3.92
C GLY A 203 9.41 12.98 -2.68
N PRO A 204 9.89 14.23 -2.72
CA PRO A 204 10.50 14.87 -1.56
C PRO A 204 9.57 14.99 -0.35
N VAL A 205 8.29 15.32 -0.58
CA VAL A 205 7.30 15.44 0.51
C VAL A 205 7.10 14.10 1.21
N MET A 206 6.91 13.01 0.44
CA MET A 206 6.76 11.68 1.00
C MET A 206 8.03 11.17 1.67
N LEU A 207 9.21 11.52 1.16
CA LEU A 207 10.47 11.18 1.83
C LEU A 207 10.54 11.84 3.21
N VAL A 208 10.24 13.13 3.30
CA VAL A 208 10.20 13.86 4.59
C VAL A 208 9.16 13.22 5.52
N TRP A 209 7.99 12.84 5.00
CA TRP A 209 6.94 12.16 5.75
C TRP A 209 7.42 10.83 6.33
N PHE A 210 8.03 9.95 5.53
CA PHE A 210 8.55 8.67 6.02
C PHE A 210 9.68 8.86 7.04
N LEU A 211 10.58 9.80 6.83
CA LEU A 211 11.62 10.11 7.80
C LEU A 211 11.03 10.63 9.12
N PHE A 212 9.98 11.44 9.06
CA PHE A 212 9.25 11.90 10.24
C PHE A 212 8.59 10.74 10.98
N LEU A 213 7.89 9.83 10.28
CA LEU A 213 7.30 8.62 10.87
C LEU A 213 8.37 7.76 11.52
N GLY A 214 9.45 7.46 10.80
CA GLY A 214 10.55 6.65 11.32
C GLY A 214 11.24 7.28 12.53
N ALA A 215 11.47 8.58 12.53
CA ALA A 215 12.08 9.28 13.65
C ALA A 215 11.16 9.27 14.89
N THR A 216 9.88 9.62 14.72
CA THR A 216 8.92 9.61 15.82
C THR A 216 8.67 8.20 16.36
N GLY A 217 8.58 7.20 15.47
CA GLY A 217 8.49 5.80 15.86
C GLY A 217 9.70 5.33 16.66
N ALA A 218 10.91 5.61 16.18
CA ALA A 218 12.14 5.26 16.87
C ALA A 218 12.22 5.89 18.28
N MET A 219 11.91 7.18 18.38
CA MET A 219 11.89 7.87 19.70
C MET A 219 10.94 7.20 20.69
N ASN A 220 9.75 6.79 20.22
CA ASN A 220 8.76 6.11 21.08
C ASN A 220 9.21 4.67 21.42
N ILE A 221 9.86 3.96 20.53
CA ILE A 221 10.41 2.61 20.82
C ILE A 221 11.46 2.68 21.93
N PHE A 222 12.34 3.70 21.94
CA PHE A 222 13.31 3.89 23.03
C PHE A 222 12.63 4.11 24.39
N SER A 223 11.46 4.78 24.41
CA SER A 223 10.69 5.01 25.61
C SER A 223 9.90 3.78 26.07
N MET A 224 9.47 2.93 25.12
CA MET A 224 8.64 1.75 25.38
C MET A 224 9.13 0.53 24.57
N PRO A 225 10.29 -0.05 24.91
CA PRO A 225 10.90 -1.14 24.12
C PRO A 225 10.05 -2.43 24.08
N GLN A 226 9.04 -2.54 24.95
CA GLN A 226 8.10 -3.66 24.96
C GLN A 226 7.31 -3.79 23.65
N VAL A 227 7.13 -2.70 22.88
CA VAL A 227 6.48 -2.69 21.57
C VAL A 227 7.19 -3.61 20.58
N LEU A 228 8.51 -3.83 20.73
CA LEU A 228 9.27 -4.75 19.88
C LEU A 228 8.77 -6.21 19.96
N ARG A 229 8.01 -6.58 20.98
CA ARG A 229 7.35 -7.91 21.05
C ARG A 229 6.37 -8.11 19.88
N ALA A 230 5.85 -7.04 19.29
CA ALA A 230 4.97 -7.09 18.13
C ALA A 230 5.61 -7.72 16.88
N PHE A 231 6.93 -7.80 16.80
CA PHE A 231 7.62 -8.56 15.73
C PHE A 231 7.38 -10.07 15.81
N ASN A 232 7.02 -10.61 16.99
CA ASN A 232 6.68 -12.00 17.14
C ASN A 232 5.26 -12.27 16.61
N PRO A 233 5.07 -13.11 15.56
CA PRO A 233 3.76 -13.41 14.98
C PRO A 233 2.81 -14.14 15.95
N ALA A 234 3.33 -14.72 17.02
CA ALA A 234 2.51 -15.37 18.03
C ALA A 234 1.48 -14.40 18.63
N HIS A 235 1.86 -13.14 18.87
CA HIS A 235 0.94 -12.13 19.40
C HIS A 235 -0.19 -11.77 18.43
N ALA A 236 0.06 -11.85 17.11
CA ALA A 236 -0.99 -11.70 16.10
C ALA A 236 -2.04 -12.83 16.22
N VAL A 237 -1.58 -14.07 16.35
CA VAL A 237 -2.47 -15.23 16.51
C VAL A 237 -3.19 -15.20 17.85
N GLU A 238 -2.48 -14.90 18.94
CA GLU A 238 -3.07 -14.74 20.28
C GLU A 238 -4.21 -13.72 20.26
N LEU A 239 -4.03 -12.57 19.59
CA LEU A 239 -5.09 -11.56 19.50
C LEU A 239 -6.31 -12.08 18.77
N LEU A 240 -6.16 -12.82 17.67
CA LEU A 240 -7.31 -13.33 16.89
C LEU A 240 -8.21 -14.26 17.71
N VAL A 241 -7.66 -15.01 18.67
CA VAL A 241 -8.40 -15.93 19.53
C VAL A 241 -8.67 -15.34 20.93
N SER A 242 -8.18 -14.14 21.21
CA SER A 242 -8.30 -13.48 22.52
C SER A 242 -9.74 -13.08 22.83
N PRO A 243 -10.23 -13.28 24.07
CA PRO A 243 -11.51 -12.78 24.53
C PRO A 243 -11.59 -11.24 24.56
N TYR A 244 -10.46 -10.55 24.57
CA TYR A 244 -10.40 -9.08 24.48
C TYR A 244 -10.66 -8.56 23.06
N ASN A 245 -10.56 -9.42 22.06
CA ASN A 245 -10.90 -9.10 20.68
C ASN A 245 -12.37 -9.38 20.41
N LYS A 246 -13.22 -8.38 20.61
CA LYS A 246 -14.68 -8.48 20.41
C LYS A 246 -15.07 -8.71 18.96
N LEU A 247 -14.22 -8.29 18.02
CA LEU A 247 -14.43 -8.47 16.59
C LEU A 247 -14.05 -9.87 16.11
N GLY A 248 -13.28 -10.64 16.90
CA GLY A 248 -12.74 -11.92 16.43
C GLY A 248 -11.97 -11.76 15.12
N PHE A 249 -12.22 -12.61 14.14
CA PHE A 249 -11.58 -12.54 12.83
C PHE A 249 -11.97 -11.29 12.00
N MET A 250 -13.05 -10.60 12.32
CA MET A 250 -13.43 -9.37 11.61
C MET A 250 -12.44 -8.21 11.81
N ILE A 251 -11.61 -8.25 12.86
CA ILE A 251 -10.52 -7.29 13.08
C ILE A 251 -9.57 -7.23 11.88
N LEU A 252 -9.42 -8.33 11.13
CA LEU A 252 -8.60 -8.40 9.93
C LEU A 252 -9.07 -7.39 8.87
N GLY A 253 -10.36 -7.08 8.79
CA GLY A 253 -10.87 -6.03 7.89
C GLY A 253 -10.22 -4.67 8.17
N SER A 254 -10.14 -4.26 9.44
CA SER A 254 -9.44 -3.04 9.83
C SER A 254 -7.92 -3.15 9.64
N VAL A 255 -7.33 -4.31 9.90
CA VAL A 255 -5.89 -4.56 9.72
C VAL A 255 -5.50 -4.49 8.23
N PHE A 256 -6.37 -4.96 7.32
CA PHE A 256 -6.12 -4.89 5.88
C PHE A 256 -5.97 -3.45 5.36
N LEU A 257 -6.54 -2.46 6.04
CA LEU A 257 -6.33 -1.05 5.72
C LEU A 257 -4.83 -0.66 5.76
N ALA A 258 -4.00 -1.37 6.55
CA ALA A 258 -2.56 -1.14 6.58
C ALA A 258 -1.85 -1.50 5.27
N ALA A 259 -2.45 -2.36 4.46
CA ALA A 259 -1.92 -2.78 3.16
C ALA A 259 -2.59 -2.07 1.98
N THR A 260 -3.48 -1.10 2.24
CA THR A 260 -4.09 -0.27 1.20
C THR A 260 -3.00 0.47 0.44
N GLY A 261 -3.11 0.51 -0.89
CA GLY A 261 -2.09 1.08 -1.78
C GLY A 261 -0.92 0.14 -2.10
N ALA A 262 -0.88 -1.09 -1.53
CA ALA A 262 0.17 -2.05 -1.86
C ALA A 262 0.11 -2.52 -3.33
N GLU A 263 -1.05 -2.45 -3.97
CA GLU A 263 -1.24 -2.74 -5.38
C GLU A 263 -0.49 -1.77 -6.29
N ALA A 264 -0.26 -0.53 -5.86
CA ALA A 264 0.50 0.48 -6.59
C ALA A 264 1.94 0.02 -6.86
N LEU A 265 2.54 -0.79 -5.96
CA LEU A 265 3.85 -1.39 -6.20
C LEU A 265 3.90 -2.22 -7.49
N TYR A 266 2.79 -2.87 -7.81
CA TYR A 266 2.70 -3.71 -8.99
C TYR A 266 2.10 -2.98 -10.18
N SER A 267 1.07 -2.13 -10.00
CA SER A 267 0.43 -1.39 -11.10
C SER A 267 1.33 -0.32 -11.68
N ASP A 268 2.08 0.41 -10.83
CA ASP A 268 2.91 1.53 -11.26
C ASP A 268 4.37 1.13 -11.56
N MET A 269 4.65 -0.15 -11.51
CA MET A 269 5.98 -0.71 -11.79
C MET A 269 6.53 -0.27 -13.15
N GLY A 270 5.67 -0.16 -14.17
CA GLY A 270 6.05 0.27 -15.51
C GLY A 270 6.52 1.72 -15.56
N HIS A 271 5.99 2.59 -14.70
CA HIS A 271 6.31 4.01 -14.66
C HIS A 271 7.62 4.33 -13.93
N VAL A 272 7.90 3.62 -12.84
CA VAL A 272 9.05 3.92 -11.94
C VAL A 272 10.20 2.93 -12.07
N GLY A 273 9.96 1.80 -12.70
CA GLY A 273 10.90 0.70 -12.83
C GLY A 273 10.96 -0.20 -11.59
N ARG A 274 10.97 -1.50 -11.83
CA ARG A 274 11.00 -2.53 -10.78
C ARG A 274 12.16 -2.39 -9.80
N GLU A 275 13.36 -2.05 -10.31
CA GLU A 275 14.57 -1.89 -9.50
C GLU A 275 14.44 -0.74 -8.48
N SER A 276 13.78 0.37 -8.87
CA SER A 276 13.54 1.50 -7.98
C SER A 276 12.66 1.11 -6.79
N ILE A 277 11.66 0.25 -7.03
CA ILE A 277 10.78 -0.27 -5.98
C ILE A 277 11.54 -1.22 -5.04
N TYR A 278 12.37 -2.12 -5.57
CA TYR A 278 13.17 -3.04 -4.76
C TYR A 278 14.13 -2.31 -3.82
N ILE A 279 14.69 -1.17 -4.24
CA ILE A 279 15.62 -0.38 -3.44
C ILE A 279 14.87 0.48 -2.41
N SER A 280 13.78 1.12 -2.81
CA SER A 280 13.05 2.05 -1.94
C SER A 280 12.13 1.36 -0.92
N TRP A 281 11.59 0.17 -1.23
CA TRP A 281 10.67 -0.53 -0.34
C TRP A 281 11.25 -0.86 1.05
N PRO A 282 12.47 -1.39 1.18
CA PRO A 282 13.04 -1.66 2.51
C PRO A 282 13.13 -0.42 3.39
N LEU A 283 13.52 0.73 2.81
CA LEU A 283 13.57 2.00 3.53
C LEU A 283 12.17 2.41 4.04
N VAL A 284 11.19 2.39 3.15
CA VAL A 284 9.81 2.74 3.49
C VAL A 284 9.25 1.81 4.57
N LYS A 285 9.47 0.49 4.42
CA LYS A 285 8.99 -0.51 5.38
C LYS A 285 9.60 -0.34 6.77
N ILE A 286 10.85 0.10 6.88
CA ILE A 286 11.50 0.37 8.17
C ILE A 286 10.92 1.62 8.82
N CYS A 287 10.53 2.62 8.03
CA CYS A 287 9.94 3.86 8.56
C CYS A 287 8.47 3.73 8.96
N LEU A 288 7.76 2.77 8.38
CA LEU A 288 6.36 2.45 8.74
C LEU A 288 6.28 1.66 10.05
#